data_8f50bef4251307671d9d0e20bf8e510f
#
_entry.id   8f50bef4251307671d9d0e20bf8e510f
#
_cell.length_a   1.000
_cell.length_b   1.000
_cell.length_c   1.000
_cell.angle_alpha   90.00
_cell.angle_beta   90.00
_cell.angle_gamma   90.00
#
_symmetry.space_group_name_H-M   'P 1'
#
loop_
_entity.id
_entity.type
_entity.pdbx_description
1 polymer ?
#
loop_
_entity_poly.entity_id
_entity_poly.type
_entity_poly.pdbx_seq_one_letter_code
_entity_poly.pdbx_strand_id
1 'polypeptide(L)'
;MTNISDSTGQVRVENRVTSGTFSLDGETFEVDNNVWVVGTEDECYVIDPAHDVDAVLEAVGGRKVLGVLLTHGHDDHIRYARDVAKQVNAKVHLNPEDSMLWEQVFDAPFDAEIHEGSEFSVGGVTMTAIHTPGHSPGSTCFYARDLGEGGVLFSGDTLFNGGPGATGRSFSSFDTIIESISERLFKLPESTVVLTGHGDSTSIGAEKPHLQEWLDRGH
;
A
#
# COMPACT_ATOMS: atom_id res chain seq x y z
N MET A 1 2.01 18.56 3.59
CA MET A 1 2.48 17.45 2.73
C MET A 1 3.99 17.39 2.81
N THR A 2 4.55 16.31 3.30
CA THR A 2 5.99 16.11 3.33
C THR A 2 6.45 15.84 1.90
N ASN A 3 7.35 16.66 1.38
CA ASN A 3 7.88 16.50 0.02
C ASN A 3 8.92 15.38 0.06
N ILE A 4 8.53 14.14 -0.23
CA ILE A 4 9.41 12.97 -0.23
C ILE A 4 9.94 12.78 -1.65
N SER A 5 11.26 12.81 -1.79
CA SER A 5 11.94 12.57 -3.07
C SER A 5 13.23 11.78 -2.86
N ASP A 6 13.79 11.27 -3.95
CA ASP A 6 15.14 10.71 -3.97
C ASP A 6 16.21 11.82 -3.81
N SER A 7 17.46 11.43 -3.66
CA SER A 7 18.58 12.37 -3.46
C SER A 7 18.82 13.33 -4.65
N THR A 8 18.28 13.03 -5.81
CA THR A 8 18.37 13.86 -7.02
C THR A 8 17.15 14.79 -7.20
N GLY A 9 16.06 14.53 -6.47
CA GLY A 9 14.78 15.22 -6.62
C GLY A 9 14.01 14.83 -7.89
N GLN A 10 14.43 13.78 -8.59
CA GLN A 10 13.79 13.32 -9.82
C GLN A 10 12.59 12.41 -9.57
N VAL A 11 12.71 11.51 -8.57
CA VAL A 11 11.60 10.66 -8.15
C VAL A 11 10.93 11.29 -6.93
N ARG A 12 9.63 11.45 -7.00
CA ARG A 12 8.81 12.02 -5.92
C ARG A 12 7.63 11.13 -5.59
N VAL A 13 7.12 11.29 -4.39
CA VAL A 13 5.90 10.64 -3.90
C VAL A 13 4.81 11.69 -3.76
N GLU A 14 3.67 11.40 -4.36
CA GLU A 14 2.47 12.24 -4.30
C GLU A 14 1.34 11.47 -3.65
N ASN A 15 0.56 12.14 -2.80
CA ASN A 15 -0.64 11.59 -2.17
C ASN A 15 -1.90 12.20 -2.79
N ARG A 16 -2.88 11.35 -3.05
CA ARG A 16 -4.26 11.74 -3.32
C ARG A 16 -5.19 11.01 -2.36
N VAL A 17 -5.87 11.73 -1.51
CA VAL A 17 -6.93 11.16 -0.65
C VAL A 17 -8.21 11.09 -1.46
N THR A 18 -8.86 9.92 -1.44
CA THR A 18 -10.14 9.66 -2.08
C THR A 18 -11.11 9.03 -1.07
N SER A 19 -12.39 9.39 -1.16
CA SER A 19 -13.42 8.96 -0.20
C SER A 19 -14.39 7.97 -0.85
N GLY A 20 -14.79 6.95 -0.10
CA GLY A 20 -15.74 5.95 -0.56
C GLY A 20 -16.10 4.96 0.53
N THR A 21 -16.26 3.68 0.17
CA THR A 21 -16.72 2.65 1.11
C THR A 21 -15.83 1.41 1.09
N PHE A 22 -15.62 0.84 2.25
CA PHE A 22 -15.10 -0.50 2.49
C PHE A 22 -16.22 -1.45 2.88
N SER A 23 -16.30 -2.62 2.27
CA SER A 23 -17.32 -3.63 2.55
C SER A 23 -16.70 -5.00 2.75
N LEU A 24 -16.94 -5.61 3.90
CA LEU A 24 -16.50 -6.98 4.22
C LEU A 24 -17.46 -7.59 5.25
N ASP A 25 -17.69 -8.91 5.16
CA ASP A 25 -18.53 -9.69 6.09
C ASP A 25 -19.97 -9.13 6.24
N GLY A 26 -20.50 -8.48 5.18
CA GLY A 26 -21.85 -7.91 5.17
C GLY A 26 -21.99 -6.55 5.87
N GLU A 27 -20.90 -5.97 6.31
CA GLU A 27 -20.83 -4.61 6.85
C GLU A 27 -20.23 -3.65 5.82
N THR A 28 -20.60 -2.37 5.88
CA THR A 28 -20.08 -1.31 5.00
C THR A 28 -19.75 -0.08 5.82
N PHE A 29 -18.58 0.50 5.60
CA PHE A 29 -18.06 1.67 6.30
C PHE A 29 -17.65 2.74 5.30
N GLU A 30 -17.87 4.00 5.65
CA GLU A 30 -17.28 5.13 4.93
C GLU A 30 -15.80 5.23 5.31
N VAL A 31 -14.93 5.34 4.29
CA VAL A 31 -13.48 5.39 4.46
C VAL A 31 -12.84 6.40 3.52
N ASP A 32 -11.72 6.96 3.96
CA ASP A 32 -10.82 7.75 3.13
C ASP A 32 -9.54 6.97 2.89
N ASN A 33 -9.19 6.73 1.63
CA ASN A 33 -7.99 6.01 1.24
C ASN A 33 -6.90 6.95 0.74
N ASN A 34 -5.66 6.63 1.07
CA ASN A 34 -4.49 7.23 0.50
C ASN A 34 -4.11 6.52 -0.80
N VAL A 35 -4.24 7.19 -1.91
CA VAL A 35 -3.66 6.75 -3.19
C VAL A 35 -2.27 7.36 -3.33
N TRP A 36 -1.26 6.53 -3.59
CA TRP A 36 0.11 6.99 -3.74
C TRP A 36 0.56 6.90 -5.19
N VAL A 37 1.18 7.98 -5.68
CA VAL A 37 1.81 8.02 -7.00
C VAL A 37 3.30 8.25 -6.82
N VAL A 38 4.12 7.33 -7.34
CA VAL A 38 5.58 7.33 -7.16
C VAL A 38 6.25 7.38 -8.53
N GLY A 39 7.04 8.39 -8.80
CA GLY A 39 7.72 8.45 -10.07
C GLY A 39 8.39 9.78 -10.41
N THR A 40 8.82 9.85 -11.65
CA THR A 40 9.43 11.02 -12.28
C THR A 40 8.37 11.93 -12.90
N GLU A 41 8.79 12.91 -13.68
CA GLU A 41 7.88 13.74 -14.50
C GLU A 41 7.34 12.99 -15.73
N ASP A 42 7.99 11.89 -16.15
CA ASP A 42 7.64 11.16 -17.37
C ASP A 42 6.90 9.84 -17.08
N GLU A 43 7.22 9.15 -15.98
CA GLU A 43 6.68 7.84 -15.67
C GLU A 43 6.47 7.62 -14.16
N CYS A 44 5.50 6.78 -13.80
CA CYS A 44 5.17 6.51 -12.41
C CYS A 44 4.54 5.13 -12.20
N TYR A 45 4.48 4.70 -10.94
CA TYR A 45 3.57 3.69 -10.43
C TYR A 45 2.41 4.33 -9.66
N VAL A 46 1.27 3.68 -9.66
CA VAL A 46 0.11 4.02 -8.82
C VAL A 46 -0.08 2.89 -7.81
N ILE A 47 -0.22 3.22 -6.54
CA ILE A 47 -0.45 2.27 -5.45
C ILE A 47 -1.85 2.51 -4.89
N ASP A 48 -2.65 1.44 -4.83
CA ASP A 48 -4.02 1.40 -4.28
C ASP A 48 -4.94 2.50 -4.84
N PRO A 49 -5.27 2.49 -6.15
CA PRO A 49 -6.14 3.49 -6.77
C PRO A 49 -7.59 3.32 -6.29
N ALA A 50 -7.95 4.05 -5.24
CA ALA A 50 -9.22 3.95 -4.54
C ALA A 50 -10.25 4.98 -5.01
N HIS A 51 -11.51 4.61 -4.97
CA HIS A 51 -12.75 5.39 -5.00
C HIS A 51 -12.99 6.33 -6.19
N ASP A 52 -12.02 7.14 -6.62
CA ASP A 52 -12.19 8.19 -7.62
C ASP A 52 -11.15 8.09 -8.73
N VAL A 53 -11.57 7.53 -9.87
CA VAL A 53 -10.71 7.33 -11.05
C VAL A 53 -10.17 8.66 -11.58
N ASP A 54 -11.02 9.69 -11.66
CA ASP A 54 -10.62 10.99 -12.23
C ASP A 54 -9.59 11.69 -11.33
N ALA A 55 -9.77 11.63 -10.02
CA ALA A 55 -8.79 12.15 -9.06
C ALA A 55 -7.44 11.44 -9.13
N VAL A 56 -7.44 10.11 -9.34
CA VAL A 56 -6.22 9.32 -9.57
C VAL A 56 -5.53 9.71 -10.87
N LEU A 57 -6.30 9.84 -11.97
CA LEU A 57 -5.75 10.25 -13.27
C LEU A 57 -5.20 11.69 -13.25
N GLU A 58 -5.83 12.59 -12.50
CA GLU A 58 -5.30 13.93 -12.25
C GLU A 58 -3.94 13.87 -11.53
N ALA A 59 -3.81 13.02 -10.50
CA ALA A 59 -2.54 12.81 -9.80
C ALA A 59 -1.46 12.18 -10.71
N VAL A 60 -1.83 11.28 -11.61
CA VAL A 60 -0.93 10.73 -12.64
C VAL A 60 -0.41 11.83 -13.58
N GLY A 61 -1.24 12.83 -13.91
CA GLY A 61 -0.81 14.01 -14.67
C GLY A 61 -0.32 13.71 -16.09
N GLY A 62 -0.86 12.65 -16.72
CA GLY A 62 -0.48 12.26 -18.10
C GLY A 62 0.84 11.50 -18.20
N ARG A 63 1.51 11.18 -17.09
CA ARG A 63 2.71 10.33 -17.04
C ARG A 63 2.41 8.92 -17.55
N LYS A 64 3.42 8.24 -18.08
CA LYS A 64 3.33 6.81 -18.37
C LYS A 64 3.23 6.02 -17.06
N VAL A 65 2.15 5.29 -16.85
CA VAL A 65 2.02 4.40 -15.71
C VAL A 65 2.69 3.06 -16.02
N LEU A 66 3.69 2.69 -15.23
CA LEU A 66 4.46 1.45 -15.37
C LEU A 66 3.70 0.24 -14.82
N GLY A 67 2.86 0.47 -13.81
CA GLY A 67 1.99 -0.53 -13.19
C GLY A 67 1.10 0.07 -12.12
N VAL A 68 -0.02 -0.60 -11.87
CA VAL A 68 -0.90 -0.38 -10.72
C VAL A 68 -0.54 -1.46 -9.71
N LEU A 69 -0.04 -1.06 -8.54
CA LEU A 69 0.40 -1.96 -7.47
C LEU A 69 -0.64 -1.96 -6.36
N LEU A 70 -1.08 -3.13 -5.94
CA LEU A 70 -2.04 -3.29 -4.86
C LEU A 70 -1.34 -3.83 -3.63
N THR A 71 -1.52 -3.16 -2.50
CA THR A 71 -0.96 -3.61 -1.23
C THR A 71 -1.69 -4.85 -0.71
N HIS A 72 -3.00 -4.94 -0.96
CA HIS A 72 -3.82 -6.07 -0.57
C HIS A 72 -5.17 -6.09 -1.32
N GLY A 73 -6.00 -7.11 -1.08
CA GLY A 73 -7.18 -7.42 -1.87
C GLY A 73 -8.51 -6.87 -1.34
N HIS A 74 -8.55 -5.99 -0.33
CA HIS A 74 -9.81 -5.40 0.14
C HIS A 74 -10.44 -4.48 -0.91
N ASP A 75 -11.75 -4.45 -0.95
CA ASP A 75 -12.54 -3.85 -2.02
C ASP A 75 -12.32 -2.34 -2.19
N ASP A 76 -12.06 -1.63 -1.12
CA ASP A 76 -11.75 -0.20 -1.12
C ASP A 76 -10.37 0.13 -1.72
N HIS A 77 -9.43 -0.82 -1.77
CA HIS A 77 -8.14 -0.68 -2.45
C HIS A 77 -8.18 -1.15 -3.90
N ILE A 78 -9.00 -2.16 -4.23
CA ILE A 78 -8.94 -2.82 -5.53
C ILE A 78 -10.05 -2.43 -6.50
N ARG A 79 -11.22 -1.98 -6.02
CA ARG A 79 -12.45 -1.80 -6.80
C ARG A 79 -12.27 -0.98 -8.08
N TYR A 80 -11.43 0.03 -8.04
CA TYR A 80 -11.17 0.94 -9.17
C TYR A 80 -9.86 0.64 -9.92
N ALA A 81 -9.10 -0.35 -9.47
CA ALA A 81 -7.79 -0.68 -10.03
C ALA A 81 -7.85 -1.00 -11.53
N ARG A 82 -8.88 -1.77 -11.97
CA ARG A 82 -9.06 -2.09 -13.40
C ARG A 82 -9.45 -0.90 -14.24
N ASP A 83 -10.29 0.00 -13.72
CA ASP A 83 -10.73 1.18 -14.44
C ASP A 83 -9.57 2.15 -14.65
N VAL A 84 -8.77 2.39 -13.61
CA VAL A 84 -7.54 3.19 -13.71
C VAL A 84 -6.55 2.52 -14.67
N ALA A 85 -6.25 1.24 -14.49
CA ALA A 85 -5.30 0.49 -15.31
C ALA A 85 -5.65 0.52 -16.81
N LYS A 86 -6.93 0.39 -17.14
CA LYS A 86 -7.45 0.49 -18.50
C LYS A 86 -7.23 1.89 -19.10
N GLN A 87 -7.48 2.95 -18.34
CA GLN A 87 -7.31 4.33 -18.78
C GLN A 87 -5.84 4.67 -19.08
N VAL A 88 -4.92 4.13 -18.27
CA VAL A 88 -3.48 4.40 -18.41
C VAL A 88 -2.70 3.29 -19.14
N ASN A 89 -3.40 2.27 -19.63
CA ASN A 89 -2.82 1.11 -20.32
C ASN A 89 -1.69 0.43 -19.51
N ALA A 90 -1.94 0.18 -18.23
CA ALA A 90 -1.02 -0.47 -17.32
C ALA A 90 -1.57 -1.84 -16.84
N LYS A 91 -0.72 -2.66 -16.23
CA LYS A 91 -1.11 -3.92 -15.57
C LYS A 91 -1.45 -3.69 -14.11
N VAL A 92 -2.43 -4.45 -13.61
CA VAL A 92 -2.75 -4.55 -12.19
C VAL A 92 -1.95 -5.70 -11.58
N HIS A 93 -1.23 -5.39 -10.50
CA HIS A 93 -0.39 -6.35 -9.78
C HIS A 93 -0.96 -6.57 -8.37
N LEU A 94 -1.13 -7.83 -7.97
CA LEU A 94 -1.59 -8.22 -6.64
C LEU A 94 -0.85 -9.47 -6.16
N ASN A 95 -0.69 -9.63 -4.86
CA ASN A 95 -0.21 -10.87 -4.28
C ASN A 95 -1.28 -11.98 -4.45
N PRO A 96 -0.95 -13.14 -5.02
CA PRO A 96 -1.93 -14.20 -5.31
C PRO A 96 -2.58 -14.79 -4.05
N GLU A 97 -2.02 -14.59 -2.86
CA GLU A 97 -2.66 -15.01 -1.61
C GLU A 97 -3.93 -14.21 -1.27
N ASP A 98 -4.17 -13.08 -1.95
CA ASP A 98 -5.42 -12.31 -1.88
C ASP A 98 -6.39 -12.58 -3.05
N SER A 99 -6.17 -13.62 -3.85
CA SER A 99 -7.06 -13.96 -4.97
C SER A 99 -8.52 -14.12 -4.54
N MET A 100 -8.77 -14.70 -3.34
CA MET A 100 -10.13 -14.88 -2.82
C MET A 100 -10.84 -13.56 -2.49
N LEU A 101 -10.10 -12.49 -2.14
CA LEU A 101 -10.65 -11.15 -1.93
C LEU A 101 -10.89 -10.47 -3.28
N TRP A 102 -9.96 -10.61 -4.22
CA TRP A 102 -10.11 -10.10 -5.58
C TRP A 102 -11.35 -10.68 -6.27
N GLU A 103 -11.60 -11.99 -6.15
CA GLU A 103 -12.73 -12.71 -6.75
C GLU A 103 -14.09 -12.28 -6.16
N GLN A 104 -14.13 -11.61 -5.01
CA GLN A 104 -15.36 -11.01 -4.49
C GLN A 104 -15.76 -9.73 -5.26
N VAL A 105 -14.83 -9.13 -5.99
CA VAL A 105 -15.04 -7.87 -6.72
C VAL A 105 -15.02 -8.08 -8.23
N PHE A 106 -14.18 -9.01 -8.72
CA PHE A 106 -13.94 -9.20 -10.15
C PHE A 106 -14.05 -10.66 -10.58
N ASP A 107 -14.74 -10.93 -11.69
CA ASP A 107 -14.83 -12.26 -12.31
C ASP A 107 -13.55 -12.70 -13.04
N ALA A 108 -12.73 -11.75 -13.47
CA ALA A 108 -11.50 -12.03 -14.21
C ALA A 108 -10.25 -11.84 -13.32
N PRO A 109 -9.18 -12.64 -13.50
CA PRO A 109 -7.97 -12.53 -12.69
C PRO A 109 -7.27 -11.16 -12.87
N PHE A 110 -6.46 -10.75 -11.91
CA PHE A 110 -5.53 -9.62 -12.06
C PHE A 110 -4.41 -9.97 -13.06
N ASP A 111 -3.65 -8.96 -13.53
CA ASP A 111 -2.78 -9.12 -14.70
C ASP A 111 -1.40 -9.68 -14.38
N ALA A 112 -0.90 -9.49 -13.16
CA ALA A 112 0.42 -9.92 -12.74
C ALA A 112 0.50 -10.16 -11.22
N GLU A 113 1.35 -11.10 -10.82
CA GLU A 113 1.54 -11.47 -9.44
C GLU A 113 2.64 -10.65 -8.77
N ILE A 114 2.45 -10.35 -7.47
CA ILE A 114 3.46 -9.82 -6.58
C ILE A 114 3.86 -10.91 -5.60
N HIS A 115 5.16 -11.14 -5.47
CA HIS A 115 5.73 -12.06 -4.49
C HIS A 115 6.73 -11.34 -3.60
N GLU A 116 7.14 -12.00 -2.51
CA GLU A 116 8.25 -11.54 -1.69
C GLU A 116 9.47 -11.21 -2.56
N GLY A 117 10.02 -9.99 -2.40
CA GLY A 117 11.18 -9.53 -3.13
C GLY A 117 10.91 -9.09 -4.58
N SER A 118 9.66 -9.04 -5.05
CA SER A 118 9.33 -8.42 -6.35
C SER A 118 9.80 -6.97 -6.37
N GLU A 119 10.39 -6.53 -7.49
CA GLU A 119 10.98 -5.21 -7.64
C GLU A 119 10.26 -4.37 -8.69
N PHE A 120 10.01 -3.11 -8.36
CA PHE A 120 9.35 -2.12 -9.21
C PHE A 120 10.21 -0.86 -9.29
N SER A 121 10.86 -0.63 -10.43
CA SER A 121 11.85 0.44 -10.59
C SER A 121 11.31 1.61 -11.41
N VAL A 122 11.58 2.83 -10.98
CA VAL A 122 11.24 4.07 -11.67
C VAL A 122 12.29 5.14 -11.39
N GLY A 123 12.82 5.79 -12.42
CA GLY A 123 13.78 6.89 -12.26
C GLY A 123 15.04 6.54 -11.46
N GLY A 124 15.43 5.27 -11.42
CA GLY A 124 16.58 4.80 -10.63
C GLY A 124 16.27 4.41 -9.18
N VAL A 125 15.04 4.66 -8.71
CA VAL A 125 14.55 4.16 -7.42
C VAL A 125 13.88 2.80 -7.61
N THR A 126 14.11 1.87 -6.70
CA THR A 126 13.48 0.55 -6.69
C THR A 126 12.64 0.38 -5.43
N MET A 127 11.37 0.05 -5.62
CA MET A 127 10.47 -0.42 -4.57
C MET A 127 10.52 -1.94 -4.51
N THR A 128 10.86 -2.50 -3.36
CA THR A 128 10.90 -3.96 -3.13
C THR A 128 9.66 -4.38 -2.33
N ALA A 129 8.96 -5.39 -2.81
CA ALA A 129 7.81 -5.97 -2.12
C ALA A 129 8.25 -6.77 -0.89
N ILE A 130 7.61 -6.52 0.23
CA ILE A 130 7.76 -7.24 1.49
C ILE A 130 6.39 -7.85 1.81
N HIS A 131 6.26 -9.16 1.76
CA HIS A 131 5.03 -9.86 2.13
C HIS A 131 4.80 -9.74 3.63
N THR A 132 3.69 -9.15 4.03
CA THR A 132 3.34 -8.83 5.43
C THR A 132 1.92 -9.30 5.76
N PRO A 133 1.67 -10.64 5.74
CA PRO A 133 0.33 -11.17 5.99
C PRO A 133 -0.19 -10.80 7.38
N GLY A 134 -1.51 -10.81 7.53
CA GLY A 134 -2.18 -10.64 8.81
C GLY A 134 -3.40 -9.73 8.75
N HIS A 135 -3.35 -8.58 8.07
CA HIS A 135 -4.54 -7.80 7.74
C HIS A 135 -5.35 -8.51 6.64
N SER A 136 -4.66 -8.99 5.60
CA SER A 136 -5.10 -10.02 4.66
C SER A 136 -3.99 -11.04 4.44
N PRO A 137 -4.27 -12.21 3.83
CA PRO A 137 -3.24 -13.21 3.53
C PRO A 137 -2.16 -12.70 2.58
N GLY A 138 -2.55 -11.90 1.58
CA GLY A 138 -1.65 -11.36 0.55
C GLY A 138 -1.13 -9.95 0.84
N SER A 139 -1.36 -9.39 2.04
CA SER A 139 -0.87 -8.07 2.40
C SER A 139 0.61 -7.92 2.09
N THR A 140 0.96 -6.86 1.36
CA THR A 140 2.30 -6.59 0.85
C THR A 140 2.63 -5.12 1.03
N CYS A 141 3.75 -4.83 1.67
CA CYS A 141 4.31 -3.48 1.73
C CYS A 141 5.33 -3.28 0.60
N PHE A 142 5.50 -2.04 0.14
CA PHE A 142 6.55 -1.69 -0.82
C PHE A 142 7.58 -0.79 -0.17
N TYR A 143 8.84 -1.23 -0.10
CA TYR A 143 9.92 -0.47 0.50
C TYR A 143 10.86 0.10 -0.54
N ALA A 144 10.98 1.43 -0.57
CA ALA A 144 11.89 2.20 -1.41
C ALA A 144 13.02 2.76 -0.55
N ARG A 145 14.18 2.06 -0.53
CA ARG A 145 15.34 2.44 0.31
C ARG A 145 15.90 3.81 -0.04
N ASP A 146 15.87 4.16 -1.32
CA ASP A 146 16.55 5.35 -1.86
C ASP A 146 15.64 6.59 -1.91
N LEU A 147 14.44 6.52 -1.31
CA LEU A 147 13.55 7.66 -1.09
C LEU A 147 13.70 8.22 0.33
N GLY A 148 13.87 9.54 0.46
CA GLY A 148 14.07 10.19 1.76
C GLY A 148 15.39 9.78 2.45
N GLU A 149 15.56 10.16 3.72
CA GLU A 149 16.78 9.88 4.48
C GLU A 149 16.89 8.45 5.02
N GLY A 150 15.77 7.76 5.22
CA GLY A 150 15.73 6.41 5.81
C GLY A 150 14.93 5.40 4.99
N GLY A 151 14.57 5.76 3.77
CA GLY A 151 13.66 5.01 2.94
C GLY A 151 12.20 5.34 3.23
N VAL A 152 11.35 4.88 2.32
CA VAL A 152 9.89 5.02 2.39
C VAL A 152 9.27 3.64 2.30
N LEU A 153 8.32 3.38 3.18
CA LEU A 153 7.51 2.16 3.20
C LEU A 153 6.05 2.53 2.89
N PHE A 154 5.51 2.01 1.81
CA PHE A 154 4.07 2.02 1.54
C PHE A 154 3.49 0.79 2.23
N SER A 155 2.85 1.00 3.38
CA SER A 155 2.44 -0.11 4.26
C SER A 155 1.06 -0.67 3.94
N GLY A 156 0.28 0.01 3.07
CA GLY A 156 -1.14 -0.30 2.97
C GLY A 156 -1.76 -0.34 4.37
N ASP A 157 -2.45 -1.42 4.67
CA ASP A 157 -3.15 -1.61 5.94
C ASP A 157 -2.40 -2.55 6.91
N THR A 158 -1.08 -2.69 6.73
CA THR A 158 -0.26 -3.47 7.68
C THR A 158 0.11 -2.67 8.92
N LEU A 159 0.62 -1.44 8.76
CA LEU A 159 1.07 -0.58 9.87
C LEU A 159 0.57 0.84 9.67
N PHE A 160 -0.09 1.37 10.69
CA PHE A 160 -0.64 2.73 10.75
C PHE A 160 0.06 3.59 11.79
N ASN A 161 -0.26 4.86 11.78
CA ASN A 161 0.03 5.77 12.87
C ASN A 161 -0.80 5.35 14.09
N GLY A 162 -0.12 4.77 15.09
CA GLY A 162 -0.72 4.32 16.34
C GLY A 162 -1.02 2.82 16.43
N GLY A 163 -0.66 2.01 15.41
CA GLY A 163 -0.79 0.57 15.56
C GLY A 163 -0.86 -0.26 14.29
N PRO A 164 -1.05 -1.58 14.47
CA PRO A 164 -1.27 -2.50 13.36
C PRO A 164 -2.63 -2.25 12.70
N GLY A 165 -2.76 -2.70 11.46
CA GLY A 165 -4.03 -2.74 10.75
C GLY A 165 -5.06 -3.59 11.46
N ALA A 166 -6.33 -3.27 11.25
CA ALA A 166 -7.45 -3.97 11.87
C ALA A 166 -7.43 -5.47 11.53
N THR A 167 -7.72 -6.28 12.54
CA THR A 167 -7.92 -7.72 12.42
C THR A 167 -9.26 -8.11 13.09
N GLY A 168 -9.61 -9.39 13.08
CA GLY A 168 -10.88 -9.87 13.65
C GLY A 168 -12.01 -10.01 12.63
N ARG A 169 -11.72 -9.72 11.33
CA ARG A 169 -12.60 -10.02 10.20
C ARG A 169 -12.10 -11.24 9.43
N SER A 170 -12.91 -11.70 8.46
CA SER A 170 -12.53 -12.81 7.58
C SER A 170 -11.15 -12.61 6.98
N PHE A 171 -10.37 -13.69 6.95
CA PHE A 171 -9.02 -13.79 6.41
C PHE A 171 -7.93 -13.01 7.17
N SER A 172 -8.23 -12.35 8.29
CA SER A 172 -7.24 -11.62 9.08
C SER A 172 -6.78 -12.40 10.32
N SER A 173 -5.59 -12.05 10.85
CA SER A 173 -4.99 -12.65 12.04
C SER A 173 -4.12 -11.66 12.78
N PHE A 174 -4.45 -11.38 14.05
CA PHE A 174 -3.66 -10.46 14.88
C PHE A 174 -2.25 -10.98 15.14
N ASP A 175 -2.10 -12.26 15.49
CA ASP A 175 -0.77 -12.83 15.74
C ASP A 175 0.12 -12.74 14.51
N THR A 176 -0.44 -12.98 13.32
CA THR A 176 0.29 -12.94 12.05
C THR A 176 0.70 -11.50 11.66
N ILE A 177 -0.17 -10.51 11.85
CA ILE A 177 0.19 -9.12 11.54
C ILE A 177 1.27 -8.60 12.49
N ILE A 178 1.21 -8.96 13.77
CA ILE A 178 2.25 -8.62 14.74
C ILE A 178 3.59 -9.27 14.37
N GLU A 179 3.59 -10.54 13.96
CA GLU A 179 4.80 -11.20 13.47
C GLU A 179 5.36 -10.48 12.23
N SER A 180 4.51 -10.16 11.25
CA SER A 180 4.91 -9.41 10.05
C SER A 180 5.54 -8.06 10.40
N ILE A 181 4.94 -7.30 11.30
CA ILE A 181 5.46 -6.00 11.71
C ILE A 181 6.79 -6.15 12.47
N SER A 182 6.84 -7.01 13.49
CA SER A 182 8.00 -7.14 14.38
C SER A 182 9.20 -7.76 13.68
N GLU A 183 8.99 -8.79 12.86
CA GLU A 183 10.09 -9.55 12.24
C GLU A 183 10.51 -9.01 10.88
N ARG A 184 9.69 -8.16 10.26
CA ARG A 184 10.00 -7.61 8.93
C ARG A 184 10.10 -6.10 8.93
N LEU A 185 9.06 -5.39 9.34
CA LEU A 185 9.03 -3.93 9.24
C LEU A 185 9.93 -3.26 10.27
N PHE A 186 9.98 -3.76 11.51
CA PHE A 186 10.83 -3.21 12.57
C PHE A 186 12.32 -3.53 12.42
N LYS A 187 12.72 -4.25 11.36
CA LYS A 187 14.13 -4.40 10.93
C LYS A 187 14.57 -3.28 9.99
N LEU A 188 13.63 -2.49 9.46
CA LEU A 188 13.95 -1.30 8.66
C LEU A 188 14.53 -0.20 9.55
N PRO A 189 15.25 0.78 8.97
CA PRO A 189 15.75 1.93 9.72
C PRO A 189 14.62 2.67 10.47
N GLU A 190 14.90 3.15 11.66
CA GLU A 190 13.90 3.90 12.46
C GLU A 190 13.44 5.19 11.77
N SER A 191 14.29 5.78 10.94
CA SER A 191 13.97 6.95 10.11
C SER A 191 13.10 6.64 8.89
N THR A 192 12.79 5.37 8.60
CA THR A 192 11.91 5.00 7.48
C THR A 192 10.53 5.62 7.69
N VAL A 193 10.10 6.42 6.72
CA VAL A 193 8.75 7.00 6.68
C VAL A 193 7.76 5.92 6.25
N VAL A 194 6.65 5.80 6.98
CA VAL A 194 5.56 4.86 6.70
C VAL A 194 4.38 5.62 6.10
N LEU A 195 4.05 5.30 4.88
CA LEU A 195 2.94 5.83 4.10
C LEU A 195 1.82 4.79 4.09
N THR A 196 0.75 5.10 4.77
CA THR A 196 -0.35 4.19 5.13
C THR A 196 -1.44 4.14 4.06
N GLY A 197 -2.27 3.10 4.08
CA GLY A 197 -3.47 3.00 3.23
C GLY A 197 -4.55 3.99 3.61
N HIS A 198 -4.63 4.37 4.90
CA HIS A 198 -5.59 5.34 5.44
C HIS A 198 -4.93 6.26 6.45
N GLY A 199 -5.48 7.47 6.62
CA GLY A 199 -5.09 8.41 7.66
C GLY A 199 -3.68 8.97 7.51
N ASP A 200 -3.08 9.31 8.66
CA ASP A 200 -1.79 10.00 8.70
C ASP A 200 -0.60 9.04 8.53
N SER A 201 0.46 9.55 7.92
CA SER A 201 1.75 8.88 7.84
C SER A 201 2.43 8.80 9.22
N THR A 202 3.37 7.86 9.38
CA THR A 202 4.18 7.70 10.58
C THR A 202 5.63 7.33 10.22
N SER A 203 6.38 6.76 11.14
CA SER A 203 7.72 6.20 10.90
C SER A 203 7.94 4.91 11.70
N ILE A 204 8.87 4.09 11.27
CA ILE A 204 9.23 2.87 12.00
C ILE A 204 9.66 3.20 13.44
N GLY A 205 10.44 4.25 13.63
CA GLY A 205 10.90 4.67 14.96
C GLY A 205 9.80 5.20 15.87
N ALA A 206 8.73 5.77 15.31
CA ALA A 206 7.59 6.20 16.09
C ALA A 206 6.75 5.02 16.60
N GLU A 207 6.56 4.00 15.76
CA GLU A 207 5.66 2.87 16.07
C GLU A 207 6.33 1.74 16.86
N LYS A 208 7.59 1.47 16.59
CA LYS A 208 8.33 0.34 17.19
C LYS A 208 8.32 0.30 18.72
N PRO A 209 8.39 1.43 19.47
CA PRO A 209 8.31 1.40 20.93
C PRO A 209 6.98 0.92 21.50
N HIS A 210 5.90 0.96 20.71
CA HIS A 210 4.54 0.64 21.13
C HIS A 210 4.14 -0.83 20.95
N LEU A 211 5.04 -1.69 20.42
CA LEU A 211 4.74 -3.10 20.16
C LEU A 211 4.16 -3.82 21.38
N GLN A 212 4.72 -3.59 22.57
CA GLN A 212 4.24 -4.26 23.80
C GLN A 212 2.81 -3.81 24.17
N GLU A 213 2.47 -2.54 23.95
CA GLU A 213 1.13 -2.01 24.19
C GLU A 213 0.10 -2.67 23.27
N TRP A 214 0.46 -2.95 22.01
CA TRP A 214 -0.41 -3.64 21.06
C TRP A 214 -0.63 -5.10 21.46
N LEU A 215 0.44 -5.81 21.87
CA LEU A 215 0.36 -7.18 22.38
C LEU A 215 -0.53 -7.26 23.63
N ASP A 216 -0.40 -6.34 24.57
CA ASP A 216 -1.20 -6.29 25.80
C ASP A 216 -2.68 -5.98 25.51
N ARG A 217 -2.97 -5.20 24.49
CA ARG A 217 -4.33 -4.87 24.04
C ARG A 217 -4.97 -6.02 23.26
N GLY A 218 -4.20 -6.78 22.48
CA GLY A 218 -4.64 -7.96 21.75
C GLY A 218 -5.44 -7.66 20.46
N HIS A 219 -5.36 -6.44 19.98
CA HIS A 219 -6.01 -5.98 18.73
C HIS A 219 -5.35 -4.72 18.19
#